data_639308a842abdb8400778bc4aa3305fd
#
_entry.id   639308a842abdb8400778bc4aa3305fd
#
_cell.length_a   1.000
_cell.length_b   1.000
_cell.length_c   1.000
_cell.angle_alpha   90.00
_cell.angle_beta   90.00
_cell.angle_gamma   90.00
#
_symmetry.space_group_name_H-M   'P 1'
#
loop_
_entity.id
_entity.type
_entity.pdbx_description
1 polymer ?
#
loop_
_entity_poly.entity_id
_entity_poly.type
_entity_poly.pdbx_seq_one_letter_code
_entity_poly.pdbx_strand_id
1 'polypeptide(L)'
;MKKVLLIFGTRPEAIKMAPLVKEFEKYNDKFETRVCVTAQHREMLDQVLDFFEIKPDYDLNLMKPGQNLFTLTADVIVSMKPILEDFKPDYVFVHGDTTTSTAAALASFYAGVKVCHVEAGLRTHNKTSPFPEEINRQLTGRLADFHFAPTEKAKQNLLSEGTDPSTIYITGNTVIDALLYSKDKVEEVVDNQIEYLKSIIDETKDLILVTGHRRENFGEGFINICKALKQLAVEQNVQIIYPVHLNPNVKQPVHSILGDLSSIQLINPLAYPAFVWLMKKSKIIITDSGGVQEEAPSLGKPVLVMRDTTERPEAVEAGTVILVGTNTNEIIKQATILLTNDDVYNKMSKAHNPYGDGKTSMRIINEIN
;
A
#
# COMPACT_ATOMS: atom_id res chain seq x y z
N MET A 1 -20.66 3.04 25.41
CA MET A 1 -19.53 3.30 24.53
C MET A 1 -19.09 1.97 23.94
N LYS A 2 -19.02 1.85 22.61
CA LYS A 2 -18.57 0.60 21.94
C LYS A 2 -17.06 0.47 22.06
N LYS A 3 -16.55 -0.73 22.29
CA LYS A 3 -15.13 -1.01 22.40
C LYS A 3 -14.58 -1.54 21.08
N VAL A 4 -13.54 -0.93 20.57
CA VAL A 4 -12.95 -1.24 19.26
C VAL A 4 -11.46 -1.53 19.43
N LEU A 5 -11.00 -2.66 18.88
CA LEU A 5 -9.60 -3.04 18.85
C LEU A 5 -9.10 -3.13 17.40
N LEU A 6 -8.14 -2.30 17.02
CA LEU A 6 -7.50 -2.35 15.70
C LEU A 6 -6.20 -3.15 15.82
N ILE A 7 -6.03 -4.16 14.95
CA ILE A 7 -4.89 -5.08 15.02
C ILE A 7 -4.14 -5.07 13.69
N PHE A 8 -2.82 -4.85 13.74
CA PHE A 8 -1.95 -4.92 12.57
C PHE A 8 -0.50 -5.22 12.98
N GLY A 9 0.33 -5.68 12.05
CA GLY A 9 1.67 -6.14 12.40
C GLY A 9 2.76 -5.76 11.41
N THR A 10 2.41 -5.33 10.21
CA THR A 10 3.36 -4.98 9.14
C THR A 10 3.27 -3.50 8.80
N ARG A 11 4.32 -2.97 8.16
CA ARG A 11 4.34 -1.59 7.66
C ARG A 11 3.17 -1.27 6.72
N PRO A 12 2.83 -2.10 5.71
CA PRO A 12 1.70 -1.82 4.83
C PRO A 12 0.36 -1.78 5.56
N GLU A 13 0.13 -2.69 6.50
CA GLU A 13 -1.07 -2.66 7.33
C GLU A 13 -1.14 -1.39 8.18
N ALA A 14 -0.03 -1.01 8.83
CA ALA A 14 0.02 0.19 9.65
C ALA A 14 -0.32 1.45 8.87
N ILE A 15 0.24 1.62 7.66
CA ILE A 15 -0.09 2.75 6.77
C ILE A 15 -1.60 2.80 6.50
N LYS A 16 -2.22 1.66 6.17
CA LYS A 16 -3.63 1.59 5.80
C LYS A 16 -4.59 1.63 7.00
N MET A 17 -4.15 1.21 8.18
CA MET A 17 -4.95 1.25 9.41
C MET A 17 -4.82 2.57 10.18
N ALA A 18 -3.72 3.30 10.01
CA ALA A 18 -3.48 4.56 10.70
C ALA A 18 -4.60 5.59 10.51
N PRO A 19 -5.11 5.87 9.29
CA PRO A 19 -6.20 6.83 9.12
C PRO A 19 -7.49 6.36 9.82
N LEU A 20 -7.73 5.05 9.90
CA LEU A 20 -8.88 4.53 10.63
C LEU A 20 -8.72 4.73 12.15
N VAL A 21 -7.53 4.52 12.71
CA VAL A 21 -7.22 4.87 14.11
C VAL A 21 -7.49 6.36 14.36
N LYS A 22 -6.94 7.24 13.50
CA LYS A 22 -7.13 8.70 13.62
C LYS A 22 -8.59 9.12 13.46
N GLU A 23 -9.36 8.43 12.66
CA GLU A 23 -10.79 8.72 12.52
C GLU A 23 -11.56 8.29 13.77
N PHE A 24 -11.28 7.11 14.36
CA PHE A 24 -11.89 6.68 15.62
C PHE A 24 -11.59 7.64 16.78
N GLU A 25 -10.37 8.21 16.84
CA GLU A 25 -10.00 9.20 17.86
C GLU A 25 -10.92 10.44 17.88
N LYS A 26 -11.54 10.79 16.75
CA LYS A 26 -12.50 11.90 16.66
C LYS A 26 -13.87 11.59 17.30
N TYR A 27 -14.17 10.32 17.51
CA TYR A 27 -15.44 9.83 18.06
C TYR A 27 -15.24 9.17 19.44
N ASN A 28 -14.37 9.73 20.28
CA ASN A 28 -14.05 9.21 21.60
C ASN A 28 -15.21 9.26 22.60
N ASP A 29 -16.28 9.98 22.29
CA ASP A 29 -17.55 9.98 23.00
C ASP A 29 -18.40 8.74 22.73
N LYS A 30 -18.18 8.03 21.59
CA LYS A 30 -18.93 6.85 21.16
C LYS A 30 -18.11 5.57 21.24
N PHE A 31 -16.81 5.65 21.01
CA PHE A 31 -15.91 4.50 20.93
C PHE A 31 -14.76 4.60 21.93
N GLU A 32 -14.53 3.50 22.67
CA GLU A 32 -13.26 3.26 23.35
C GLU A 32 -12.35 2.48 22.39
N THR A 33 -11.36 3.15 21.83
CA THR A 33 -10.50 2.58 20.80
C THR A 33 -9.15 2.20 21.38
N ARG A 34 -8.70 0.97 21.08
CA ARG A 34 -7.34 0.52 21.39
C ARG A 34 -6.66 -0.05 20.16
N VAL A 35 -5.34 0.06 20.14
CA VAL A 35 -4.47 -0.41 19.07
C VAL A 35 -3.58 -1.53 19.61
N CYS A 36 -3.57 -2.66 18.89
CA CYS A 36 -2.68 -3.79 19.16
C CYS A 36 -1.76 -4.01 17.97
N VAL A 37 -0.45 -3.99 18.20
CA VAL A 37 0.54 -4.31 17.18
C VAL A 37 1.20 -5.67 17.47
N THR A 38 1.35 -6.49 16.42
CA THR A 38 2.07 -7.77 16.53
C THR A 38 3.57 -7.59 16.31
N ALA A 39 3.98 -6.44 15.75
CA ALA A 39 5.37 -6.05 15.48
C ALA A 39 6.15 -7.12 14.69
N GLN A 40 5.57 -7.65 13.62
CA GLN A 40 6.20 -8.62 12.73
C GLN A 40 7.46 -8.03 12.01
N HIS A 41 7.51 -6.70 11.79
CA HIS A 41 8.66 -5.96 11.23
C HIS A 41 8.86 -4.68 12.04
N ARG A 42 9.54 -4.77 13.18
CA ARG A 42 9.61 -3.75 14.24
C ARG A 42 9.97 -2.35 13.73
N GLU A 43 11.19 -2.18 13.20
CA GLU A 43 11.70 -0.85 12.82
C GLU A 43 10.84 -0.12 11.78
N MET A 44 10.37 -0.86 10.78
CA MET A 44 9.53 -0.28 9.72
C MET A 44 8.11 0.05 10.20
N LEU A 45 7.60 -0.69 11.17
CA LEU A 45 6.31 -0.44 11.78
C LEU A 45 6.37 0.82 12.65
N ASP A 46 7.39 0.91 13.52
CA ASP A 46 7.57 2.04 14.44
C ASP A 46 7.67 3.37 13.70
N GLN A 47 8.39 3.44 12.57
CA GLN A 47 8.44 4.64 11.71
C GLN A 47 7.06 5.12 11.25
N VAL A 48 6.14 4.19 10.94
CA VAL A 48 4.77 4.56 10.54
C VAL A 48 3.97 5.02 11.76
N LEU A 49 4.07 4.32 12.87
CA LEU A 49 3.39 4.69 14.12
C LEU A 49 3.80 6.10 14.56
N ASP A 50 5.10 6.40 14.55
CA ASP A 50 5.65 7.72 14.88
C ASP A 50 5.14 8.80 13.93
N PHE A 51 5.17 8.52 12.61
CA PHE A 51 4.69 9.47 11.61
C PHE A 51 3.21 9.81 11.77
N PHE A 52 2.36 8.80 12.06
CA PHE A 52 0.92 9.01 12.30
C PHE A 52 0.61 9.35 13.77
N GLU A 53 1.62 9.47 14.64
CA GLU A 53 1.45 9.78 16.07
C GLU A 53 0.50 8.80 16.76
N ILE A 54 0.70 7.51 16.48
CA ILE A 54 -0.07 6.41 17.07
C ILE A 54 0.78 5.72 18.13
N LYS A 55 0.27 5.67 19.35
CA LYS A 55 0.87 4.89 20.44
C LYS A 55 0.01 3.63 20.65
N PRO A 56 0.57 2.43 20.38
CA PRO A 56 -0.20 1.20 20.61
C PRO A 56 -0.45 0.98 22.11
N ASP A 57 -1.66 0.49 22.42
CA ASP A 57 -2.04 0.08 23.79
C ASP A 57 -1.46 -1.29 24.12
N TYR A 58 -1.34 -2.14 23.10
CA TYR A 58 -0.77 -3.49 23.23
C TYR A 58 0.31 -3.69 22.17
N ASP A 59 1.47 -4.15 22.62
CA ASP A 59 2.60 -4.49 21.76
C ASP A 59 3.03 -5.92 22.04
N LEU A 60 2.74 -6.82 21.11
CA LEU A 60 3.01 -8.24 21.26
C LEU A 60 4.47 -8.62 20.98
N ASN A 61 5.19 -7.77 20.25
CA ASN A 61 6.61 -7.94 19.89
C ASN A 61 6.97 -9.36 19.42
N LEU A 62 6.22 -9.88 18.44
CA LEU A 62 6.30 -11.29 18.03
C LEU A 62 7.44 -11.58 17.05
N MET A 63 8.22 -10.58 16.62
CA MET A 63 9.34 -10.79 15.70
C MET A 63 10.43 -11.64 16.37
N LYS A 64 10.74 -12.80 15.75
CA LYS A 64 11.80 -13.71 16.21
C LYS A 64 12.70 -14.10 15.04
N PRO A 65 14.03 -14.26 15.25
CA PRO A 65 14.91 -14.82 14.23
C PRO A 65 14.46 -16.22 13.79
N GLY A 66 14.42 -16.45 12.48
CA GLY A 66 14.01 -17.75 11.93
C GLY A 66 12.52 -18.07 12.05
N GLN A 67 11.68 -17.08 12.35
CA GLN A 67 10.23 -17.25 12.44
C GLN A 67 9.65 -17.81 11.15
N ASN A 68 8.70 -18.75 11.28
CA ASN A 68 7.96 -19.32 10.16
C ASN A 68 6.44 -19.09 10.35
N LEU A 69 5.66 -19.41 9.32
CA LEU A 69 4.20 -19.18 9.32
C LEU A 69 3.48 -19.94 10.45
N PHE A 70 3.94 -21.16 10.79
CA PHE A 70 3.31 -21.98 11.84
C PHE A 70 3.46 -21.33 13.22
N THR A 71 4.69 -20.94 13.56
CA THR A 71 4.98 -20.31 14.85
C THR A 71 4.35 -18.93 14.93
N LEU A 72 4.42 -18.12 13.88
CA LEU A 72 3.79 -16.79 13.83
C LEU A 72 2.28 -16.90 14.06
N THR A 73 1.59 -17.79 13.34
CA THR A 73 0.14 -17.99 13.48
C THR A 73 -0.23 -18.40 14.90
N ALA A 74 0.50 -19.38 15.48
CA ALA A 74 0.25 -19.83 16.83
C ALA A 74 0.51 -18.73 17.87
N ASP A 75 1.64 -18.00 17.74
CA ASP A 75 2.02 -16.93 18.66
C ASP A 75 0.97 -15.81 18.66
N VAL A 76 0.46 -15.38 17.49
CA VAL A 76 -0.61 -14.37 17.40
C VAL A 76 -1.88 -14.86 18.11
N ILE A 77 -2.38 -16.06 17.80
CA ILE A 77 -3.61 -16.59 18.41
C ILE A 77 -3.50 -16.65 19.94
N VAL A 78 -2.39 -17.19 20.45
CA VAL A 78 -2.19 -17.35 21.89
C VAL A 78 -2.03 -15.99 22.59
N SER A 79 -1.30 -15.04 21.99
CA SER A 79 -1.08 -13.72 22.57
C SER A 79 -2.30 -12.83 22.54
N MET A 80 -3.22 -13.04 21.57
CA MET A 80 -4.49 -12.30 21.50
C MET A 80 -5.46 -12.66 22.63
N LYS A 81 -5.42 -13.90 23.13
CA LYS A 81 -6.37 -14.36 24.15
C LYS A 81 -6.46 -13.43 25.38
N PRO A 82 -5.36 -13.13 26.12
CA PRO A 82 -5.45 -12.27 27.29
C PRO A 82 -5.93 -10.86 26.98
N ILE A 83 -5.61 -10.31 25.78
CA ILE A 83 -6.06 -8.98 25.35
C ILE A 83 -7.59 -8.97 25.16
N LEU A 84 -8.11 -9.99 24.48
CA LEU A 84 -9.56 -10.12 24.24
C LEU A 84 -10.34 -10.34 25.54
N GLU A 85 -9.79 -11.11 26.47
CA GLU A 85 -10.39 -11.36 27.81
C GLU A 85 -10.37 -10.12 28.72
N ASP A 86 -9.31 -9.29 28.65
CA ASP A 86 -9.15 -8.06 29.43
C ASP A 86 -10.01 -6.92 28.84
N PHE A 87 -9.77 -6.57 27.60
CA PHE A 87 -10.44 -5.42 26.96
C PHE A 87 -11.90 -5.68 26.62
N LYS A 88 -12.24 -6.91 26.22
CA LYS A 88 -13.60 -7.34 25.79
C LYS A 88 -14.15 -6.41 24.71
N PRO A 89 -13.50 -6.31 23.54
CA PRO A 89 -13.96 -5.46 22.46
C PRO A 89 -15.29 -5.94 21.89
N ASP A 90 -16.13 -5.00 21.43
CA ASP A 90 -17.33 -5.32 20.64
C ASP A 90 -16.95 -5.64 19.19
N TYR A 91 -15.89 -4.99 18.70
CA TYR A 91 -15.39 -5.10 17.33
C TYR A 91 -13.86 -5.22 17.31
N VAL A 92 -13.38 -6.14 16.49
CA VAL A 92 -11.97 -6.26 16.15
C VAL A 92 -11.80 -5.94 14.66
N PHE A 93 -10.90 -5.00 14.34
CA PHE A 93 -10.55 -4.65 12.97
C PHE A 93 -9.24 -5.30 12.57
N VAL A 94 -9.27 -6.02 11.45
CA VAL A 94 -8.10 -6.60 10.78
C VAL A 94 -8.03 -6.12 9.35
N HIS A 95 -6.84 -6.10 8.75
CA HIS A 95 -6.63 -5.53 7.42
C HIS A 95 -6.06 -6.55 6.44
N GLY A 96 -6.68 -6.65 5.27
CA GLY A 96 -6.14 -7.38 4.12
C GLY A 96 -5.95 -8.88 4.37
N ASP A 97 -4.71 -9.34 4.21
CA ASP A 97 -4.42 -10.76 3.98
C ASP A 97 -3.16 -11.29 4.68
N THR A 98 -2.61 -10.54 5.62
CA THR A 98 -1.44 -11.00 6.36
C THR A 98 -1.76 -12.17 7.29
N THR A 99 -0.73 -12.89 7.72
CA THR A 99 -0.88 -13.91 8.77
C THR A 99 -1.39 -13.30 10.07
N THR A 100 -0.98 -12.07 10.40
CA THR A 100 -1.51 -11.32 11.54
C THR A 100 -3.02 -11.16 11.44
N SER A 101 -3.54 -10.70 10.30
CA SER A 101 -4.97 -10.45 10.09
C SER A 101 -5.79 -11.73 10.26
N THR A 102 -5.35 -12.82 9.63
CA THR A 102 -6.07 -14.11 9.69
C THR A 102 -6.05 -14.72 11.10
N ALA A 103 -4.88 -14.71 11.75
CA ALA A 103 -4.73 -15.28 13.08
C ALA A 103 -5.48 -14.46 14.15
N ALA A 104 -5.46 -13.12 14.04
CA ALA A 104 -6.22 -12.23 14.92
C ALA A 104 -7.74 -12.37 14.70
N ALA A 105 -8.19 -12.51 13.45
CA ALA A 105 -9.60 -12.78 13.13
C ALA A 105 -10.06 -14.11 13.77
N LEU A 106 -9.25 -15.17 13.65
CA LEU A 106 -9.56 -16.47 14.25
C LEU A 106 -9.62 -16.40 15.78
N ALA A 107 -8.66 -15.72 16.42
CA ALA A 107 -8.67 -15.53 17.87
C ALA A 107 -9.91 -14.75 18.34
N SER A 108 -10.32 -13.72 17.59
CA SER A 108 -11.52 -12.91 17.86
C SER A 108 -12.80 -13.73 17.72
N PHE A 109 -12.88 -14.56 16.69
CA PHE A 109 -13.99 -15.50 16.51
C PHE A 109 -14.12 -16.48 17.69
N TYR A 110 -12.99 -17.04 18.18
CA TYR A 110 -13.00 -17.91 19.36
C TYR A 110 -13.45 -17.20 20.64
N ALA A 111 -13.19 -15.89 20.73
CA ALA A 111 -13.65 -15.07 21.86
C ALA A 111 -15.10 -14.56 21.70
N GLY A 112 -15.79 -14.87 20.59
CA GLY A 112 -17.15 -14.39 20.31
C GLY A 112 -17.23 -12.90 19.98
N VAL A 113 -16.14 -12.29 19.52
CA VAL A 113 -16.02 -10.87 19.16
C VAL A 113 -16.28 -10.69 17.67
N LYS A 114 -17.02 -9.66 17.27
CA LYS A 114 -17.29 -9.35 15.86
C LYS A 114 -16.03 -8.92 15.13
N VAL A 115 -15.81 -9.51 13.97
CA VAL A 115 -14.64 -9.25 13.11
C VAL A 115 -15.00 -8.31 11.97
N CYS A 116 -14.27 -7.21 11.84
CA CYS A 116 -14.36 -6.22 10.78
C CYS A 116 -13.14 -6.36 9.85
N HIS A 117 -13.36 -6.78 8.61
CA HIS A 117 -12.31 -7.00 7.63
C HIS A 117 -12.17 -5.79 6.70
N VAL A 118 -11.13 -4.99 6.88
CA VAL A 118 -10.78 -3.86 6.02
C VAL A 118 -9.98 -4.35 4.81
N GLU A 119 -10.23 -3.81 3.62
CA GLU A 119 -9.69 -4.27 2.33
C GLU A 119 -10.15 -5.70 2.00
N ALA A 120 -11.42 -6.00 2.26
CA ALA A 120 -12.02 -7.31 2.01
C ALA A 120 -12.31 -7.55 0.53
N GLY A 121 -12.20 -8.80 0.08
CA GLY A 121 -12.70 -9.23 -1.23
C GLY A 121 -11.71 -9.18 -2.39
N LEU A 122 -10.45 -8.80 -2.19
CA LEU A 122 -9.42 -8.96 -3.21
C LEU A 122 -9.18 -10.46 -3.48
N ARG A 123 -9.07 -10.87 -4.75
CA ARG A 123 -8.84 -12.26 -5.15
C ARG A 123 -7.93 -12.37 -6.38
N THR A 124 -7.05 -13.37 -6.34
CA THR A 124 -6.32 -13.86 -7.52
C THR A 124 -6.90 -15.19 -8.02
N HIS A 125 -7.68 -15.87 -7.18
CA HIS A 125 -8.19 -17.23 -7.42
C HIS A 125 -7.07 -18.29 -7.59
N ASN A 126 -5.84 -17.96 -7.25
CA ASN A 126 -4.71 -18.87 -7.25
C ASN A 126 -4.15 -19.00 -5.83
N LYS A 127 -4.51 -20.09 -5.13
CA LYS A 127 -4.13 -20.34 -3.73
C LYS A 127 -2.63 -20.31 -3.42
N THR A 128 -1.80 -20.36 -4.45
CA THR A 128 -0.34 -20.36 -4.32
C THR A 128 0.31 -19.05 -4.79
N SER A 129 -0.49 -18.07 -5.25
CA SER A 129 0.03 -16.79 -5.74
C SER A 129 -0.98 -15.64 -5.55
N PRO A 130 -0.68 -14.71 -4.63
CA PRO A 130 0.43 -14.71 -3.66
C PRO A 130 0.24 -15.75 -2.56
N PHE A 131 1.33 -16.23 -2.00
CA PHE A 131 1.33 -17.20 -0.90
C PHE A 131 2.00 -16.60 0.34
N PRO A 132 1.36 -16.65 1.52
CA PRO A 132 0.07 -17.31 1.87
C PRO A 132 -1.17 -16.40 1.72
N GLU A 133 -1.03 -15.20 1.17
CA GLU A 133 -1.99 -14.10 1.24
C GLU A 133 -3.35 -14.47 0.62
N GLU A 134 -3.39 -15.21 -0.50
CA GLU A 134 -4.66 -15.56 -1.15
C GLU A 134 -5.56 -16.43 -0.24
N ILE A 135 -4.98 -17.39 0.48
CA ILE A 135 -5.73 -18.21 1.42
C ILE A 135 -6.07 -17.42 2.69
N ASN A 136 -5.15 -16.61 3.18
CA ASN A 136 -5.40 -15.78 4.34
C ASN A 136 -6.63 -14.88 4.15
N ARG A 137 -6.75 -14.18 2.99
CA ARG A 137 -7.89 -13.30 2.74
C ARG A 137 -9.22 -14.04 2.62
N GLN A 138 -9.21 -15.27 2.08
CA GLN A 138 -10.39 -16.11 2.01
C GLN A 138 -10.82 -16.58 3.39
N LEU A 139 -9.88 -17.04 4.24
CA LEU A 139 -10.17 -17.46 5.61
C LEU A 139 -10.67 -16.28 6.46
N THR A 140 -10.00 -15.12 6.37
CA THR A 140 -10.44 -13.90 7.07
C THR A 140 -11.84 -13.50 6.64
N GLY A 141 -12.17 -13.57 5.35
CA GLY A 141 -13.50 -13.29 4.83
C GLY A 141 -14.58 -14.24 5.36
N ARG A 142 -14.23 -15.49 5.68
CA ARG A 142 -15.20 -16.44 6.31
C ARG A 142 -15.43 -16.19 7.80
N LEU A 143 -14.47 -15.54 8.47
CA LEU A 143 -14.55 -15.21 9.89
C LEU A 143 -15.19 -13.85 10.14
N ALA A 144 -15.19 -12.97 9.13
CA ALA A 144 -15.64 -11.60 9.26
C ALA A 144 -17.15 -11.46 9.32
N ASP A 145 -17.63 -10.57 10.21
CA ASP A 145 -19.03 -10.14 10.32
C ASP A 145 -19.30 -8.90 9.45
N PHE A 146 -18.27 -8.09 9.17
CA PHE A 146 -18.32 -6.88 8.34
C PHE A 146 -17.20 -6.90 7.31
N HIS A 147 -17.55 -6.67 6.04
CA HIS A 147 -16.61 -6.69 4.92
C HIS A 147 -16.53 -5.32 4.27
N PHE A 148 -15.46 -4.58 4.51
CA PHE A 148 -15.22 -3.28 3.91
C PHE A 148 -14.42 -3.45 2.63
N ALA A 149 -15.14 -3.53 1.52
CA ALA A 149 -14.57 -3.77 0.20
C ALA A 149 -14.05 -2.48 -0.44
N PRO A 150 -12.84 -2.48 -1.05
CA PRO A 150 -12.30 -1.28 -1.68
C PRO A 150 -13.02 -0.91 -3.00
N THR A 151 -13.54 -1.89 -3.73
CA THR A 151 -14.15 -1.69 -5.05
C THR A 151 -15.38 -2.57 -5.25
N GLU A 152 -16.18 -2.27 -6.28
CA GLU A 152 -17.30 -3.12 -6.70
C GLU A 152 -16.83 -4.53 -7.07
N LYS A 153 -15.67 -4.67 -7.72
CA LYS A 153 -15.11 -5.98 -8.06
C LYS A 153 -14.78 -6.81 -6.81
N ALA A 154 -14.21 -6.19 -5.79
CA ALA A 154 -13.96 -6.86 -4.51
C ALA A 154 -15.26 -7.33 -3.84
N LYS A 155 -16.33 -6.53 -3.89
CA LYS A 155 -17.67 -6.93 -3.46
C LYS A 155 -18.18 -8.12 -4.26
N GLN A 156 -18.07 -8.12 -5.58
CA GLN A 156 -18.52 -9.23 -6.44
C GLN A 156 -17.79 -10.54 -6.12
N ASN A 157 -16.50 -10.47 -5.81
CA ASN A 157 -15.74 -11.65 -5.36
C ASN A 157 -16.34 -12.25 -4.08
N LEU A 158 -16.67 -11.43 -3.08
CA LEU A 158 -17.31 -11.87 -1.83
C LEU A 158 -18.70 -12.47 -2.07
N LEU A 159 -19.50 -11.84 -2.92
CA LEU A 159 -20.83 -12.36 -3.30
C LEU A 159 -20.73 -13.71 -3.99
N SER A 160 -19.78 -13.87 -4.91
CA SER A 160 -19.57 -15.15 -5.62
C SER A 160 -19.15 -16.30 -4.69
N GLU A 161 -18.57 -15.98 -3.53
CA GLU A 161 -18.21 -16.94 -2.49
C GLU A 161 -19.34 -17.16 -1.46
N GLY A 162 -20.52 -16.57 -1.66
CA GLY A 162 -21.69 -16.75 -0.82
C GLY A 162 -21.68 -15.93 0.46
N THR A 163 -20.94 -14.81 0.50
CA THR A 163 -21.00 -13.84 1.60
C THR A 163 -22.35 -13.11 1.55
N ASP A 164 -22.97 -12.90 2.71
CA ASP A 164 -24.25 -12.18 2.81
C ASP A 164 -24.10 -10.74 2.32
N PRO A 165 -24.87 -10.30 1.31
CA PRO A 165 -24.83 -8.95 0.79
C PRO A 165 -24.99 -7.83 1.82
N SER A 166 -25.76 -8.11 2.90
CA SER A 166 -26.02 -7.14 3.98
C SER A 166 -24.79 -6.84 4.84
N THR A 167 -23.73 -7.67 4.75
CA THR A 167 -22.49 -7.53 5.51
C THR A 167 -21.35 -6.91 4.67
N ILE A 168 -21.61 -6.58 3.39
CA ILE A 168 -20.58 -6.07 2.46
C ILE A 168 -20.81 -4.59 2.16
N TYR A 169 -19.84 -3.76 2.50
CA TYR A 169 -19.86 -2.31 2.32
C TYR A 169 -18.75 -1.87 1.37
N ILE A 170 -19.09 -1.15 0.29
CA ILE A 170 -18.06 -0.54 -0.58
C ILE A 170 -17.66 0.78 0.03
N THR A 171 -16.46 0.81 0.61
CA THR A 171 -15.97 1.98 1.34
C THR A 171 -14.83 2.73 0.63
N GLY A 172 -14.15 2.08 -0.30
CA GLY A 172 -12.87 2.50 -0.84
C GLY A 172 -11.71 1.85 -0.10
N ASN A 173 -10.48 2.26 -0.42
CA ASN A 173 -9.26 1.76 0.21
C ASN A 173 -8.69 2.83 1.15
N THR A 174 -8.45 2.47 2.40
CA THR A 174 -7.87 3.36 3.42
C THR A 174 -6.45 3.85 3.09
N VAL A 175 -5.77 3.23 2.11
CA VAL A 175 -4.48 3.74 1.61
C VAL A 175 -4.62 5.16 1.04
N ILE A 176 -5.78 5.49 0.45
CA ILE A 176 -6.02 6.82 -0.09
C ILE A 176 -6.21 7.85 1.04
N ASP A 177 -6.90 7.46 2.12
CA ASP A 177 -7.00 8.28 3.34
C ASP A 177 -5.60 8.56 3.93
N ALA A 178 -4.76 7.52 4.02
CA ALA A 178 -3.38 7.62 4.50
C ALA A 178 -2.55 8.57 3.63
N LEU A 179 -2.63 8.41 2.31
CA LEU A 179 -1.90 9.24 1.36
C LEU A 179 -2.30 10.71 1.45
N LEU A 180 -3.62 11.00 1.48
CA LEU A 180 -4.12 12.38 1.53
C LEU A 180 -3.78 13.06 2.86
N TYR A 181 -3.83 12.34 3.98
CA TYR A 181 -3.30 12.82 5.25
C TYR A 181 -1.80 13.09 5.16
N SER A 182 -1.05 12.16 4.60
CA SER A 182 0.41 12.24 4.53
C SER A 182 0.90 13.35 3.60
N LYS A 183 0.22 13.59 2.46
CA LYS A 183 0.64 14.60 1.46
C LYS A 183 0.69 16.02 2.03
N ASP A 184 -0.14 16.31 3.02
CA ASP A 184 -0.16 17.62 3.68
C ASP A 184 0.87 17.63 4.81
N LYS A 185 0.92 16.58 5.63
CA LYS A 185 1.85 16.46 6.76
C LYS A 185 3.33 16.46 6.35
N VAL A 186 3.70 15.87 5.21
CA VAL A 186 5.10 15.83 4.75
C VAL A 186 5.71 17.20 4.39
N GLU A 187 4.91 18.24 4.24
CA GLU A 187 5.41 19.60 4.04
C GLU A 187 5.80 20.27 5.37
N GLU A 188 5.28 19.78 6.49
CA GLU A 188 5.45 20.37 7.83
C GLU A 188 6.51 19.65 8.66
N VAL A 189 6.77 18.37 8.37
CA VAL A 189 7.72 17.56 9.14
C VAL A 189 9.16 17.81 8.71
N VAL A 190 10.07 17.83 9.68
CA VAL A 190 11.51 17.81 9.43
C VAL A 190 11.94 16.35 9.27
N ASP A 191 12.29 15.95 8.07
CA ASP A 191 12.71 14.59 7.74
C ASP A 191 14.02 14.60 6.95
N ASN A 192 15.02 13.89 7.43
CA ASN A 192 16.36 13.87 6.83
C ASN A 192 16.37 13.32 5.40
N GLN A 193 15.46 12.39 5.07
CA GLN A 193 15.36 11.85 3.72
C GLN A 193 14.71 12.87 2.78
N ILE A 194 13.73 13.64 3.25
CA ILE A 194 13.12 14.73 2.48
C ILE A 194 14.16 15.84 2.22
N GLU A 195 14.94 16.24 3.23
CA GLU A 195 16.01 17.23 3.05
C GLU A 195 17.09 16.75 2.07
N TYR A 196 17.46 15.47 2.15
CA TYR A 196 18.34 14.86 1.16
C TYR A 196 17.73 14.90 -0.25
N LEU A 197 16.47 14.56 -0.42
CA LEU A 197 15.78 14.62 -1.73
C LEU A 197 15.75 16.04 -2.27
N LYS A 198 15.46 17.04 -1.45
CA LYS A 198 15.52 18.47 -1.84
C LYS A 198 16.89 18.87 -2.35
N SER A 199 17.97 18.32 -1.78
CA SER A 199 19.35 18.65 -2.17
C SER A 199 19.78 18.04 -3.51
N ILE A 200 19.12 16.98 -3.98
CA ILE A 200 19.51 16.27 -5.22
C ILE A 200 18.54 16.50 -6.38
N ILE A 201 17.36 17.09 -6.14
CA ILE A 201 16.37 17.38 -7.19
C ILE A 201 16.78 18.64 -7.95
N ASP A 202 16.80 18.52 -9.28
CA ASP A 202 16.97 19.63 -10.22
C ASP A 202 15.57 20.13 -10.64
N GLU A 203 15.14 21.24 -10.06
CA GLU A 203 13.81 21.81 -10.32
C GLU A 203 13.62 22.34 -11.76
N THR A 204 14.69 22.39 -12.56
CA THR A 204 14.63 22.80 -13.98
C THR A 204 14.23 21.64 -14.91
N LYS A 205 14.14 20.43 -14.38
CA LYS A 205 13.82 19.20 -15.12
C LYS A 205 12.51 18.57 -14.66
N ASP A 206 11.85 17.89 -15.59
CA ASP A 206 10.73 17.04 -15.24
C ASP A 206 11.22 15.82 -14.45
N LEU A 207 10.63 15.58 -13.27
CA LEU A 207 11.03 14.50 -12.39
C LEU A 207 10.24 13.22 -12.67
N ILE A 208 10.96 12.13 -12.94
CA ILE A 208 10.41 10.77 -13.05
C ILE A 208 10.80 9.97 -11.82
N LEU A 209 9.80 9.47 -11.08
CA LEU A 209 10.00 8.50 -10.03
C LEU A 209 9.93 7.08 -10.61
N VAL A 210 10.93 6.25 -10.32
CA VAL A 210 10.94 4.84 -10.72
C VAL A 210 10.96 3.94 -9.49
N THR A 211 10.13 2.90 -9.48
CA THR A 211 10.20 1.82 -8.49
C THR A 211 10.02 0.47 -9.18
N GLY A 212 10.85 -0.51 -8.84
CA GLY A 212 10.75 -1.84 -9.43
C GLY A 212 11.43 -2.89 -8.55
N HIS A 213 10.73 -4.00 -8.31
CA HIS A 213 11.24 -5.10 -7.48
C HIS A 213 10.58 -6.45 -7.76
N ARG A 214 9.60 -6.52 -8.66
CA ARG A 214 8.84 -7.74 -8.93
C ARG A 214 9.71 -8.83 -9.57
N ARG A 215 9.57 -10.05 -9.04
CA ARG A 215 10.36 -11.22 -9.48
C ARG A 215 10.08 -11.59 -10.93
N GLU A 216 8.87 -11.32 -11.41
CA GLU A 216 8.47 -11.57 -12.81
C GLU A 216 9.31 -10.77 -13.82
N ASN A 217 9.90 -9.64 -13.40
CA ASN A 217 10.74 -8.78 -14.23
C ASN A 217 12.24 -9.13 -14.15
N PHE A 218 12.66 -10.09 -13.31
CA PHE A 218 14.08 -10.39 -13.13
C PHE A 218 14.74 -10.88 -14.44
N GLY A 219 16.02 -10.57 -14.60
CA GLY A 219 16.79 -10.90 -15.79
C GLY A 219 16.56 -9.91 -16.93
N GLU A 220 16.12 -10.38 -18.09
CA GLU A 220 15.96 -9.57 -19.31
C GLU A 220 14.97 -8.41 -19.14
N GLY A 221 13.89 -8.62 -18.39
CA GLY A 221 12.90 -7.60 -18.10
C GLY A 221 13.53 -6.36 -17.44
N PHE A 222 14.32 -6.54 -16.37
CA PHE A 222 15.04 -5.42 -15.73
C PHE A 222 16.06 -4.77 -16.64
N ILE A 223 16.77 -5.55 -17.47
CA ILE A 223 17.72 -5.00 -18.44
C ILE A 223 17.00 -4.09 -19.44
N ASN A 224 15.85 -4.51 -19.94
CA ASN A 224 15.05 -3.73 -20.89
C ASN A 224 14.48 -2.46 -20.26
N ILE A 225 13.98 -2.55 -19.02
CA ILE A 225 13.57 -1.38 -18.23
C ILE A 225 14.75 -0.39 -18.08
N CYS A 226 15.90 -0.86 -17.65
CA CYS A 226 17.09 0.02 -17.50
C CYS A 226 17.51 0.66 -18.82
N LYS A 227 17.44 -0.06 -19.96
CA LYS A 227 17.68 0.54 -21.28
C LYS A 227 16.71 1.66 -21.60
N ALA A 228 15.41 1.45 -21.31
CA ALA A 228 14.40 2.49 -21.51
C ALA A 228 14.67 3.73 -20.66
N LEU A 229 14.96 3.56 -19.37
CA LEU A 229 15.28 4.65 -18.46
C LEU A 229 16.54 5.42 -18.89
N LYS A 230 17.57 4.69 -19.33
CA LYS A 230 18.81 5.29 -19.87
C LYS A 230 18.52 6.16 -21.09
N GLN A 231 17.73 5.67 -22.02
CA GLN A 231 17.36 6.40 -23.22
C GLN A 231 16.53 7.64 -22.91
N LEU A 232 15.52 7.53 -22.04
CA LEU A 232 14.72 8.66 -21.58
C LEU A 232 15.58 9.74 -20.92
N ALA A 233 16.54 9.35 -20.08
CA ALA A 233 17.44 10.28 -19.40
C ALA A 233 18.41 11.01 -20.33
N VAL A 234 18.69 10.47 -21.51
CA VAL A 234 19.57 11.07 -22.52
C VAL A 234 18.78 11.93 -23.52
N GLU A 235 17.58 11.47 -23.93
CA GLU A 235 16.82 12.11 -25.00
C GLU A 235 15.82 13.16 -24.52
N GLN A 236 15.42 13.11 -23.23
CA GLN A 236 14.44 14.04 -22.65
C GLN A 236 15.09 14.95 -21.60
N ASN A 237 14.50 16.13 -21.38
CA ASN A 237 14.93 17.01 -20.28
C ASN A 237 14.34 16.55 -18.94
N VAL A 238 14.78 15.37 -18.47
CA VAL A 238 14.27 14.75 -17.27
C VAL A 238 15.37 14.47 -16.26
N GLN A 239 14.95 14.39 -15.00
CA GLN A 239 15.71 13.74 -13.94
C GLN A 239 14.95 12.50 -13.47
N ILE A 240 15.66 11.38 -13.31
CA ILE A 240 15.09 10.13 -12.80
C ILE A 240 15.60 9.91 -11.38
N ILE A 241 14.68 9.70 -10.43
CA ILE A 241 15.03 9.22 -9.09
C ILE A 241 14.50 7.80 -8.93
N TYR A 242 15.40 6.89 -8.61
CA TYR A 242 15.09 5.46 -8.45
C TYR A 242 15.52 4.96 -7.06
N PRO A 243 14.60 4.88 -6.08
CA PRO A 243 14.82 4.14 -4.84
C PRO A 243 15.00 2.65 -5.15
N VAL A 244 16.25 2.18 -5.17
CA VAL A 244 16.61 0.85 -5.66
C VAL A 244 16.39 -0.19 -4.57
N HIS A 245 15.58 -1.21 -4.88
CA HIS A 245 15.35 -2.32 -3.97
C HIS A 245 16.65 -3.11 -3.71
N LEU A 246 16.86 -3.53 -2.45
CA LEU A 246 18.12 -4.14 -1.98
C LEU A 246 18.38 -5.55 -2.55
N ASN A 247 17.38 -6.20 -3.17
CA ASN A 247 17.55 -7.50 -3.79
C ASN A 247 18.63 -7.44 -4.89
N PRO A 248 19.65 -8.32 -4.85
CA PRO A 248 20.72 -8.34 -5.84
C PRO A 248 20.26 -8.44 -7.29
N ASN A 249 19.16 -9.16 -7.56
CA ASN A 249 18.56 -9.29 -8.90
C ASN A 249 18.00 -7.97 -9.46
N VAL A 250 17.78 -6.98 -8.60
CA VAL A 250 17.40 -5.60 -8.98
C VAL A 250 18.62 -4.70 -8.96
N LYS A 251 19.34 -4.70 -7.82
CA LYS A 251 20.44 -3.77 -7.57
C LYS A 251 21.58 -3.89 -8.61
N GLN A 252 21.98 -5.11 -8.94
CA GLN A 252 23.12 -5.33 -9.87
C GLN A 252 22.86 -4.76 -11.27
N PRO A 253 21.78 -5.14 -12.01
CA PRO A 253 21.53 -4.61 -13.34
C PRO A 253 21.29 -3.10 -13.34
N VAL A 254 20.58 -2.58 -12.34
CA VAL A 254 20.27 -1.15 -12.21
C VAL A 254 21.58 -0.34 -12.08
N HIS A 255 22.45 -0.69 -11.14
CA HIS A 255 23.73 0.03 -10.95
C HIS A 255 24.67 -0.13 -12.15
N SER A 256 24.74 -1.32 -12.79
CA SER A 256 25.63 -1.54 -13.93
C SER A 256 25.23 -0.76 -15.18
N ILE A 257 23.92 -0.51 -15.39
CA ILE A 257 23.42 0.14 -16.62
C ILE A 257 23.20 1.64 -16.43
N LEU A 258 22.79 2.07 -15.22
CA LEU A 258 22.34 3.42 -14.93
C LEU A 258 23.32 4.22 -14.05
N GLY A 259 24.28 3.57 -13.40
CA GLY A 259 25.10 4.18 -12.34
C GLY A 259 25.97 5.38 -12.78
N ASP A 260 26.32 5.46 -14.05
CA ASP A 260 27.21 6.51 -14.58
C ASP A 260 26.45 7.74 -15.15
N LEU A 261 25.12 7.76 -15.05
CA LEU A 261 24.30 8.83 -15.63
C LEU A 261 23.97 9.90 -14.60
N SER A 262 24.46 11.11 -14.77
CA SER A 262 24.21 12.23 -13.84
C SER A 262 22.75 12.65 -13.72
N SER A 263 21.92 12.39 -14.76
CA SER A 263 20.48 12.63 -14.76
C SER A 263 19.66 11.54 -14.05
N ILE A 264 20.31 10.45 -13.58
CA ILE A 264 19.68 9.37 -12.85
C ILE A 264 20.30 9.28 -11.45
N GLN A 265 19.46 9.45 -10.42
CA GLN A 265 19.86 9.29 -9.03
C GLN A 265 19.37 7.94 -8.50
N LEU A 266 20.32 7.02 -8.28
CA LEU A 266 20.06 5.73 -7.64
C LEU A 266 20.23 5.89 -6.13
N ILE A 267 19.11 5.79 -5.39
CA ILE A 267 19.10 6.04 -3.95
C ILE A 267 18.66 4.79 -3.18
N ASN A 268 18.87 4.79 -1.88
CA ASN A 268 18.35 3.74 -1.00
C ASN A 268 16.82 3.80 -0.93
N PRO A 269 16.15 2.69 -0.59
CA PRO A 269 14.71 2.69 -0.31
C PRO A 269 14.34 3.75 0.73
N LEU A 270 13.22 4.41 0.50
CA LEU A 270 12.74 5.52 1.32
C LEU A 270 11.74 5.04 2.39
N ALA A 271 11.69 5.76 3.50
CA ALA A 271 10.57 5.69 4.43
C ALA A 271 9.29 6.25 3.77
N TYR A 272 8.13 5.90 4.32
CA TYR A 272 6.84 6.27 3.74
C TYR A 272 6.66 7.79 3.56
N PRO A 273 6.99 8.67 4.54
CA PRO A 273 6.85 10.11 4.35
C PRO A 273 7.68 10.67 3.19
N ALA A 274 8.95 10.28 3.11
CA ALA A 274 9.84 10.72 2.03
C ALA A 274 9.40 10.17 0.66
N PHE A 275 8.86 8.96 0.62
CA PHE A 275 8.31 8.37 -0.59
C PHE A 275 7.05 9.12 -1.08
N VAL A 276 6.13 9.47 -0.17
CA VAL A 276 4.95 10.29 -0.48
C VAL A 276 5.36 11.67 -1.00
N TRP A 277 6.34 12.30 -0.34
CA TRP A 277 6.87 13.59 -0.78
C TRP A 277 7.46 13.51 -2.20
N LEU A 278 8.25 12.47 -2.49
CA LEU A 278 8.85 12.25 -3.80
C LEU A 278 7.79 11.95 -4.88
N MET A 279 6.77 11.14 -4.58
CA MET A 279 5.61 10.93 -5.47
C MET A 279 4.93 12.25 -5.80
N LYS A 280 4.70 13.11 -4.79
CA LYS A 280 4.05 14.43 -4.96
C LYS A 280 4.87 15.35 -5.87
N LYS A 281 6.21 15.31 -5.79
CA LYS A 281 7.11 16.11 -6.62
C LYS A 281 7.26 15.58 -8.05
N SER A 282 7.03 14.30 -8.28
CA SER A 282 7.22 13.69 -9.60
C SER A 282 6.18 14.16 -10.61
N LYS A 283 6.57 14.26 -11.89
CA LYS A 283 5.66 14.51 -13.01
C LYS A 283 4.95 13.22 -13.42
N ILE A 284 5.71 12.14 -13.62
CA ILE A 284 5.19 10.80 -13.92
C ILE A 284 5.87 9.75 -13.03
N ILE A 285 5.23 8.61 -12.89
CA ILE A 285 5.76 7.50 -12.10
C ILE A 285 5.81 6.23 -12.96
N ILE A 286 6.96 5.54 -12.95
CA ILE A 286 7.15 4.27 -13.65
C ILE A 286 7.36 3.19 -12.58
N THR A 287 6.46 2.20 -12.48
CA THR A 287 6.44 1.28 -11.34
C THR A 287 5.96 -0.12 -11.70
N ASP A 288 6.34 -1.13 -10.91
CA ASP A 288 5.71 -2.46 -10.88
C ASP A 288 4.91 -2.70 -9.58
N SER A 289 4.83 -1.70 -8.70
CA SER A 289 4.15 -1.79 -7.40
C SER A 289 2.64 -1.65 -7.53
N GLY A 290 1.89 -2.58 -6.89
CA GLY A 290 0.44 -2.47 -6.80
C GLY A 290 -0.02 -1.28 -5.96
N GLY A 291 0.63 -0.99 -4.82
CA GLY A 291 0.28 0.15 -3.97
C GLY A 291 0.42 1.49 -4.68
N VAL A 292 1.49 1.68 -5.45
CA VAL A 292 1.70 2.91 -6.22
C VAL A 292 0.63 3.13 -7.29
N GLN A 293 0.09 2.04 -7.88
CA GLN A 293 -1.05 2.11 -8.82
C GLN A 293 -2.33 2.63 -8.15
N GLU A 294 -2.48 2.37 -6.85
CA GLU A 294 -3.62 2.87 -6.07
C GLU A 294 -3.39 4.31 -5.60
N GLU A 295 -2.19 4.63 -5.11
CA GLU A 295 -1.84 5.89 -4.44
C GLU A 295 -1.59 7.05 -5.41
N ALA A 296 -0.70 6.86 -6.39
CA ALA A 296 -0.22 7.94 -7.25
C ALA A 296 -1.31 8.69 -8.03
N PRO A 297 -2.38 8.05 -8.52
CA PRO A 297 -3.50 8.76 -9.16
C PRO A 297 -4.19 9.77 -8.26
N SER A 298 -4.26 9.54 -6.93
CA SER A 298 -4.84 10.49 -5.98
C SER A 298 -3.98 11.75 -5.77
N LEU A 299 -2.71 11.71 -6.20
CA LEU A 299 -1.84 12.88 -6.29
C LEU A 299 -1.86 13.53 -7.69
N GLY A 300 -2.73 13.05 -8.59
CA GLY A 300 -2.78 13.50 -9.98
C GLY A 300 -1.54 13.11 -10.78
N LYS A 301 -0.90 11.97 -10.47
CA LYS A 301 0.31 11.52 -11.14
C LYS A 301 0.02 10.38 -12.10
N PRO A 302 0.25 10.56 -13.42
CA PRO A 302 0.19 9.47 -14.39
C PRO A 302 1.17 8.35 -14.04
N VAL A 303 0.70 7.10 -14.16
CA VAL A 303 1.49 5.91 -13.79
C VAL A 303 1.68 5.01 -15.00
N LEU A 304 2.94 4.69 -15.31
CA LEU A 304 3.31 3.63 -16.25
C LEU A 304 3.67 2.37 -15.47
N VAL A 305 2.95 1.29 -15.73
CA VAL A 305 3.08 0.04 -14.98
C VAL A 305 3.93 -0.96 -15.77
N MET A 306 5.09 -1.30 -15.23
CA MET A 306 6.06 -2.24 -15.81
C MET A 306 5.64 -3.70 -15.60
N ARG A 307 4.41 -4.03 -16.02
CA ARG A 307 3.82 -5.37 -15.94
C ARG A 307 2.95 -5.64 -17.16
N ASP A 308 2.87 -6.89 -17.58
CA ASP A 308 1.96 -7.32 -18.65
C ASP A 308 0.52 -7.44 -18.17
N THR A 309 0.34 -7.74 -16.88
CA THR A 309 -0.97 -7.84 -16.20
C THR A 309 -0.93 -7.15 -14.85
N THR A 310 -2.10 -6.75 -14.35
CA THR A 310 -2.24 -6.17 -13.01
C THR A 310 -3.42 -6.77 -12.26
N GLU A 311 -3.31 -6.87 -10.95
CA GLU A 311 -4.43 -7.20 -10.04
C GLU A 311 -5.35 -6.00 -9.80
N ARG A 312 -5.10 -4.89 -10.50
CA ARG A 312 -5.81 -3.61 -10.38
C ARG A 312 -6.36 -3.15 -11.72
N PRO A 313 -7.24 -3.96 -12.34
CA PRO A 313 -7.79 -3.63 -13.67
C PRO A 313 -8.62 -2.35 -13.64
N GLU A 314 -9.23 -2.01 -12.50
CA GLU A 314 -10.03 -0.79 -12.34
C GLU A 314 -9.20 0.48 -12.60
N ALA A 315 -7.91 0.50 -12.25
CA ALA A 315 -7.03 1.65 -12.51
C ALA A 315 -6.75 1.82 -14.01
N VAL A 316 -6.63 0.72 -14.75
CA VAL A 316 -6.48 0.73 -16.22
C VAL A 316 -7.77 1.20 -16.88
N GLU A 317 -8.91 0.66 -16.46
CA GLU A 317 -10.23 1.03 -16.97
C GLU A 317 -10.57 2.51 -16.71
N ALA A 318 -10.19 3.02 -15.52
CA ALA A 318 -10.34 4.42 -15.17
C ALA A 318 -9.36 5.34 -15.94
N GLY A 319 -8.35 4.80 -16.60
CA GLY A 319 -7.35 5.55 -17.34
C GLY A 319 -6.34 6.30 -16.45
N THR A 320 -6.18 5.87 -15.21
CA THR A 320 -5.19 6.44 -14.27
C THR A 320 -3.81 5.80 -14.40
N VAL A 321 -3.73 4.60 -14.98
CA VAL A 321 -2.48 3.88 -15.24
C VAL A 321 -2.46 3.29 -16.66
N ILE A 322 -1.27 3.11 -17.21
CA ILE A 322 -1.03 2.43 -18.50
C ILE A 322 -0.09 1.24 -18.26
N LEU A 323 -0.47 0.05 -18.71
CA LEU A 323 0.42 -1.12 -18.71
C LEU A 323 1.40 -0.98 -19.88
N VAL A 324 2.69 -0.99 -19.59
CA VAL A 324 3.78 -0.87 -20.58
C VAL A 324 4.66 -2.14 -20.63
N GLY A 325 4.43 -3.08 -19.72
CA GLY A 325 5.26 -4.28 -19.60
C GLY A 325 6.72 -3.93 -19.35
N THR A 326 7.61 -4.80 -19.80
CA THR A 326 9.07 -4.59 -19.78
C THR A 326 9.62 -4.24 -21.16
N ASN A 327 8.76 -3.81 -22.09
CA ASN A 327 9.16 -3.46 -23.44
C ASN A 327 9.81 -2.07 -23.48
N THR A 328 11.07 -2.01 -23.85
CA THR A 328 11.86 -0.77 -23.92
C THR A 328 11.18 0.32 -24.75
N ASN A 329 10.72 -0.01 -25.95
CA ASN A 329 10.13 0.97 -26.86
C ASN A 329 8.78 1.49 -26.37
N GLU A 330 7.95 0.63 -25.75
CA GLU A 330 6.66 1.04 -25.20
C GLU A 330 6.82 1.93 -23.98
N ILE A 331 7.77 1.61 -23.07
CA ILE A 331 8.11 2.48 -21.93
C ILE A 331 8.52 3.88 -22.42
N ILE A 332 9.45 3.95 -23.38
CA ILE A 332 9.94 5.22 -23.93
C ILE A 332 8.80 5.99 -24.58
N LYS A 333 8.02 5.33 -25.46
CA LYS A 333 6.91 5.95 -26.19
C LYS A 333 5.89 6.57 -25.24
N GLN A 334 5.40 5.79 -24.25
CA GLN A 334 4.36 6.27 -23.33
C GLN A 334 4.90 7.36 -22.40
N ALA A 335 6.12 7.22 -21.90
CA ALA A 335 6.75 8.26 -21.09
C ALA A 335 6.94 9.56 -21.89
N THR A 336 7.45 9.49 -23.13
CA THR A 336 7.62 10.66 -23.98
C THR A 336 6.29 11.36 -24.28
N ILE A 337 5.21 10.61 -24.56
CA ILE A 337 3.88 11.18 -24.76
C ILE A 337 3.44 11.97 -23.50
N LEU A 338 3.58 11.39 -22.31
CA LEU A 338 3.19 12.04 -21.06
C LEU A 338 4.06 13.26 -20.71
N LEU A 339 5.31 13.29 -21.16
CA LEU A 339 6.23 14.40 -20.92
C LEU A 339 6.00 15.58 -21.88
N THR A 340 5.53 15.30 -23.12
CA THR A 340 5.48 16.29 -24.20
C THR A 340 4.08 16.67 -24.67
N ASN A 341 3.04 15.94 -24.23
CA ASN A 341 1.64 16.20 -24.62
C ASN A 341 0.79 16.50 -23.39
N ASP A 342 0.55 17.78 -23.15
CA ASP A 342 -0.20 18.25 -21.98
C ASP A 342 -1.66 17.77 -21.97
N ASP A 343 -2.31 17.56 -23.12
CA ASP A 343 -3.69 17.07 -23.17
C ASP A 343 -3.78 15.64 -22.65
N VAL A 344 -2.86 14.77 -23.10
CA VAL A 344 -2.78 13.38 -22.62
C VAL A 344 -2.44 13.33 -21.16
N TYR A 345 -1.44 14.11 -20.72
CA TYR A 345 -1.06 14.23 -19.32
C TYR A 345 -2.25 14.66 -18.45
N ASN A 346 -2.92 15.77 -18.84
CA ASN A 346 -4.05 16.32 -18.09
C ASN A 346 -5.26 15.37 -18.04
N LYS A 347 -5.52 14.63 -19.12
CA LYS A 347 -6.57 13.62 -19.14
C LYS A 347 -6.32 12.53 -18.11
N MET A 348 -5.08 12.04 -18.04
CA MET A 348 -4.69 10.97 -17.12
C MET A 348 -4.59 11.46 -15.68
N SER A 349 -3.98 12.63 -15.44
CA SER A 349 -3.79 13.19 -14.10
C SER A 349 -5.09 13.62 -13.41
N LYS A 350 -6.14 13.92 -14.19
CA LYS A 350 -7.48 14.31 -13.69
C LYS A 350 -8.47 13.15 -13.69
N ALA A 351 -8.08 11.95 -14.11
CA ALA A 351 -8.95 10.80 -14.10
C ALA A 351 -9.32 10.42 -12.66
N HIS A 352 -10.56 9.95 -12.48
CA HIS A 352 -11.05 9.55 -11.15
C HIS A 352 -10.32 8.31 -10.66
N ASN A 353 -9.81 8.36 -9.42
CA ASN A 353 -9.19 7.19 -8.80
C ASN A 353 -10.27 6.22 -8.29
N PRO A 354 -10.35 4.98 -8.81
CA PRO A 354 -11.38 4.02 -8.42
C PRO A 354 -11.21 3.48 -6.99
N TYR A 355 -10.06 3.69 -6.37
CA TYR A 355 -9.75 3.15 -5.03
C TYR A 355 -10.17 4.04 -3.88
N GLY A 356 -10.63 5.27 -4.14
CA GLY A 356 -11.19 6.10 -3.08
C GLY A 356 -10.94 7.60 -3.26
N ASP A 357 -11.54 8.35 -2.34
CA ASP A 357 -11.54 9.81 -2.28
C ASP A 357 -11.03 10.36 -0.92
N GLY A 358 -10.42 9.50 -0.09
CA GLY A 358 -9.91 9.86 1.24
C GLY A 358 -10.97 9.92 2.35
N LYS A 359 -12.12 9.30 2.15
CA LYS A 359 -13.23 9.25 3.12
C LYS A 359 -13.60 7.81 3.52
N THR A 360 -12.71 6.87 3.27
CA THR A 360 -12.93 5.45 3.54
C THR A 360 -13.11 5.20 5.04
N SER A 361 -12.21 5.73 5.86
CA SER A 361 -12.26 5.57 7.32
C SER A 361 -13.55 6.11 7.92
N MET A 362 -14.02 7.27 7.45
CA MET A 362 -15.30 7.84 7.87
C MET A 362 -16.48 6.93 7.48
N ARG A 363 -16.49 6.37 6.25
CA ARG A 363 -17.54 5.42 5.82
C ARG A 363 -17.56 4.18 6.69
N ILE A 364 -16.39 3.60 6.99
CA ILE A 364 -16.27 2.42 7.86
C ILE A 364 -16.88 2.69 9.25
N ILE A 365 -16.56 3.82 9.87
CA ILE A 365 -17.10 4.17 11.20
C ILE A 365 -18.62 4.34 11.16
N ASN A 366 -19.17 4.91 10.11
CA ASN A 366 -20.61 5.11 9.97
C ASN A 366 -21.40 3.79 9.94
N GLU A 367 -20.81 2.71 9.40
CA GLU A 367 -21.47 1.39 9.33
C GLU A 367 -21.50 0.65 10.67
N ILE A 368 -20.65 1.03 11.61
CA ILE A 368 -20.61 0.39 12.94
C ILE A 368 -21.11 1.29 14.07
N ASN A 369 -21.50 2.53 13.76
CA ASN A 369 -21.97 3.56 14.73
C ASN A 369 -23.49 3.42 15.18
#